data_8126503a136e00db648e7a2381a479b3
#
_entry.id   8126503a136e00db648e7a2381a479b3
#
_cell.length_a   1.000
_cell.length_b   1.000
_cell.length_c   1.000
_cell.angle_alpha   90.00
_cell.angle_beta   90.00
_cell.angle_gamma   90.00
#
_symmetry.space_group_name_H-M   'P 1'
#
loop_
_entity.id
_entity.type
_entity.pdbx_description
1 polymer ?
#
loop_
_entity_poly.entity_id
_entity_poly.type
_entity_poly.pdbx_seq_one_letter_code
_entity_poly.pdbx_strand_id
1 'polypeptide(L)' 'VRHHDVEDEVYDFVLRHQDLIPLMIICGNSNIMIDIVQNTLSKNNIEFSSPRFGIIRVERVN' A
#
# COMPACT_ATOMS: atom_id res chain seq x y z
N VAL A 1 -4.88 -10.45 -13.44
CA VAL A 1 -4.77 -10.30 -11.96
C VAL A 1 -6.07 -9.74 -11.43
N ARG A 2 -6.60 -10.36 -10.42
CA ARG A 2 -7.83 -9.90 -9.78
C ARG A 2 -7.50 -8.85 -8.72
N HIS A 3 -8.38 -7.87 -8.57
CA HIS A 3 -8.20 -6.83 -7.56
C HIS A 3 -8.08 -7.41 -6.15
N HIS A 4 -8.81 -8.50 -5.90
CA HIS A 4 -8.79 -9.18 -4.63
C HIS A 4 -7.39 -9.73 -4.30
N ASP A 5 -6.72 -10.28 -5.30
CA ASP A 5 -5.38 -10.82 -5.13
C ASP A 5 -4.37 -9.71 -4.84
N VAL A 6 -4.56 -8.54 -5.45
CA VAL A 6 -3.69 -7.39 -5.22
C VAL A 6 -3.79 -6.91 -3.77
N GLU A 7 -5.00 -6.86 -3.22
CA GLU A 7 -5.19 -6.47 -1.83
C GLU A 7 -4.44 -7.39 -0.88
N ASP A 8 -4.55 -8.70 -1.09
CA ASP A 8 -3.88 -9.67 -0.26
C ASP A 8 -2.36 -9.55 -0.38
N GLU A 9 -1.85 -9.35 -1.58
CA GLU A 9 -0.42 -9.19 -1.81
C GLU A 9 0.13 -7.94 -1.15
N VAL A 10 -0.58 -6.83 -1.24
CA VAL A 10 -0.15 -5.57 -0.63
C VAL A 10 -0.08 -5.72 0.89
N TYR A 11 -1.11 -6.27 1.47
CA TYR A 11 -1.16 -6.44 2.91
C TYR A 11 -0.03 -7.36 3.39
N ASP A 12 0.15 -8.48 2.71
CA ASP A 12 1.22 -9.43 3.04
C ASP A 12 2.60 -8.78 2.92
N PHE A 13 2.82 -8.03 1.84
CA PHE A 13 4.08 -7.31 1.64
C PHE A 13 4.36 -6.36 2.79
N VAL A 14 3.37 -5.57 3.20
CA VAL A 14 3.54 -4.61 4.28
C VAL A 14 3.85 -5.32 5.59
N LEU A 15 3.15 -6.40 5.89
CA LEU A 15 3.39 -7.15 7.12
C LEU A 15 4.78 -7.79 7.17
N ARG A 16 5.25 -8.28 6.03
CA ARG A 16 6.57 -8.90 5.97
C ARG A 16 7.70 -7.90 6.14
N HIS A 17 7.44 -6.65 5.78
CA HIS A 17 8.48 -5.62 5.78
C HIS A 17 8.22 -4.52 6.79
N GLN A 18 7.35 -4.78 7.77
CA GLN A 18 7.00 -3.75 8.76
C GLN A 18 8.20 -3.27 9.58
N ASP A 19 9.24 -4.08 9.69
CA ASP A 19 10.46 -3.69 10.40
C ASP A 19 11.28 -2.68 9.61
N LEU A 20 10.98 -2.53 8.32
CA LEU A 20 11.71 -1.64 7.43
C LEU A 20 10.93 -0.36 7.12
N ILE A 21 9.89 -0.09 7.87
CA ILE A 21 9.11 1.14 7.71
C ILE A 21 10.02 2.35 7.95
N PRO A 22 9.90 3.42 7.12
CA PRO A 22 8.88 3.62 6.09
C PRO A 22 9.12 2.83 4.80
N LEU A 23 8.05 2.26 4.27
CA LEU A 23 8.09 1.52 3.01
C LEU A 23 7.53 2.36 1.88
N MET A 24 8.12 2.22 0.70
CA MET A 24 7.65 2.92 -0.49
C MET A 24 7.03 1.90 -1.45
N ILE A 25 5.78 2.13 -1.81
CA ILE A 25 5.08 1.30 -2.79
C ILE A 25 4.90 2.11 -4.06
N ILE A 26 5.48 1.63 -5.15
CA ILE A 26 5.39 2.32 -6.44
C ILE A 26 4.27 1.69 -7.25
N CYS A 27 3.23 2.46 -7.50
CA CYS A 27 2.05 2.01 -8.25
C CYS A 27 2.08 2.46 -9.71
N GLY A 28 3.07 3.23 -10.10
CA GLY A 28 3.15 3.77 -11.46
C GLY A 28 2.01 4.75 -11.74
N ASN A 29 1.49 4.72 -12.96
CA ASN A 29 0.44 5.65 -13.38
C ASN A 29 -0.97 5.04 -13.30
N SER A 30 -1.15 3.97 -12.58
CA SER A 30 -2.44 3.28 -12.49
C SER A 30 -3.28 3.83 -11.35
N ASN A 31 -4.33 4.58 -11.68
CA ASN A 31 -5.29 5.04 -10.68
C ASN A 31 -5.96 3.88 -9.95
N ILE A 32 -6.23 2.81 -10.65
CA ILE A 32 -6.86 1.62 -10.08
C ILE A 32 -5.96 1.00 -9.01
N MET A 33 -4.69 0.85 -9.32
CA MET A 33 -3.74 0.29 -8.36
C MET A 33 -3.58 1.20 -7.15
N ILE A 34 -3.50 2.50 -7.37
CA ILE A 34 -3.39 3.47 -6.28
C ILE A 34 -4.60 3.35 -5.35
N ASP A 35 -5.79 3.31 -5.91
CA ASP A 35 -7.02 3.17 -5.12
C ASP A 35 -7.05 1.87 -4.34
N ILE A 36 -6.67 0.77 -4.96
CA ILE A 36 -6.65 -0.54 -4.29
C ILE A 36 -5.69 -0.52 -3.12
N VAL A 37 -4.48 -0.01 -3.33
CA VAL A 37 -3.47 0.04 -2.27
C VAL A 37 -3.92 0.94 -1.13
N GLN A 38 -4.43 2.14 -1.44
CA GLN A 38 -4.90 3.07 -0.43
C GLN A 38 -6.06 2.47 0.38
N ASN A 39 -7.02 1.86 -0.29
CA ASN A 39 -8.14 1.21 0.38
C ASN A 39 -7.69 0.06 1.28
N THR A 40 -6.75 -0.74 0.80
CA THR A 40 -6.22 -1.85 1.59
C THR A 40 -5.54 -1.36 2.86
N LEU A 41 -4.71 -0.34 2.74
CA LEU A 41 -4.00 0.22 3.88
C LEU A 41 -4.95 0.86 4.88
N SER A 42 -5.91 1.64 4.39
CA SER A 42 -6.91 2.29 5.24
C SER A 42 -7.77 1.27 5.97
N LYS A 43 -8.16 0.21 5.27
CA LYS A 43 -9.00 -0.85 5.82
C LYS A 43 -8.32 -1.59 6.98
N ASN A 44 -7.00 -1.66 6.95
CA ASN A 44 -6.21 -2.37 7.95
C ASN A 44 -5.57 -1.44 8.98
N ASN A 45 -6.02 -0.21 9.06
CA ASN A 45 -5.53 0.80 10.01
C ASN A 45 -4.03 1.06 9.87
N ILE A 46 -3.54 1.05 8.65
CA ILE A 46 -2.14 1.32 8.35
C ILE A 46 -2.01 2.79 7.95
N GLU A 47 -1.12 3.52 8.61
CA GLU A 47 -0.87 4.91 8.26
C GLU A 47 0.01 4.99 7.03
N PHE A 48 -0.41 5.82 6.10
CA PHE A 48 0.30 6.00 4.84
C PHE A 48 0.17 7.43 4.34
N SER A 49 1.04 7.81 3.43
CA SER A 49 0.94 9.10 2.74
C SER A 49 1.25 8.88 1.27
N SER A 50 0.87 9.84 0.44
CA SER A 50 1.11 9.79 -0.98
C SER A 50 1.88 11.06 -1.38
N PRO A 51 3.23 11.04 -1.26
CA PRO A 51 4.03 12.23 -1.55
C PRO A 51 3.99 12.62 -3.02
N ARG A 52 3.77 11.66 -3.91
CA ARG A 52 3.65 11.88 -5.34
C ARG A 52 2.65 10.94 -5.94
N PHE A 53 2.13 11.30 -7.10
CA PHE A 53 1.24 10.43 -7.86
C PHE A 53 1.96 9.11 -8.19
N GLY A 54 1.31 8.00 -7.87
CA GLY A 54 1.87 6.68 -8.14
C GLY A 54 2.81 6.15 -7.07
N ILE A 55 3.05 6.91 -6.00
CA ILE A 55 3.91 6.48 -4.91
C ILE A 55 3.14 6.56 -3.61
N ILE A 56 3.11 5.47 -2.87
CA ILE A 56 2.47 5.41 -1.56
C ILE A 56 3.52 5.04 -0.53
N ARG A 57 3.65 5.86 0.48
CA ARG A 57 4.59 5.64 1.57
C ARG A 57 3.86 5.10 2.79
N VAL A 58 4.22 3.92 3.20
CA VAL A 58 3.69 3.33 4.43
C VAL A 58 4.51 3.84 5.59
N GLU A 59 3.88 4.54 6.51
CA GLU A 59 4.58 5.18 7.61
C GLU A 59 4.48 4.40 8.91
N ARG A 60 3.37 3.71 9.12
CA ARG A 60 3.16 3.00 10.37
C ARG A 60 2.11 1.91 10.22
N VAL A 61 2.37 0.78 10.83
CA VAL A 61 1.41 -0.31 10.92
C VAL A 61 0.92 -0.39 12.37
N ASN A 62 -0.39 -0.25 12.51
CA ASN A 62 -1.01 -0.34 13.84
C ASN A 62 -1.42 -1.78 14.18
#